data_453d6797acff7d4c9e9c521698a5d8b7
#
_entry.id   453d6797acff7d4c9e9c521698a5d8b7
#
_cell.length_a   1.000
_cell.length_b   1.000
_cell.length_c   1.000
_cell.angle_alpha   90.00
_cell.angle_beta   90.00
_cell.angle_gamma   90.00
#
_symmetry.space_group_name_H-M   'P 1'
#
loop_
_entity.id
_entity.type
_entity.pdbx_description
1 polymer ?
#
loop_
_entity_poly.entity_id
_entity_poly.type
_entity_poly.pdbx_seq_one_letter_code
_entity_poly.pdbx_strand_id
1 'polypeptide(L)'
;MTKRSAGILMYRRSSRGIELLLAHPGGPFWASKDQGAWSIPKGEYDDGEDALSAAKREFAEELGSALPSRPFLDLGAIKQPSRKVITAFAVEGDFDPATLVSNRFELEWPPKSSRKQSFAEIDSAQWFSASEAREKIQPGQAQFIDRLLEYLGHSSGGQR
;
A
#
# COMPACT_ATOMS: atom_id res chain seq x y z
N MET A 1 -4.01 -9.19 21.64
CA MET A 1 -4.55 -9.62 20.35
C MET A 1 -3.71 -9.09 19.21
N THR A 2 -3.50 -9.92 18.22
CA THR A 2 -2.71 -9.53 17.06
C THR A 2 -3.59 -8.71 16.11
N LYS A 3 -3.11 -7.52 15.74
CA LYS A 3 -3.79 -6.73 14.74
C LYS A 3 -3.42 -7.23 13.35
N ARG A 4 -4.41 -7.34 12.49
CA ARG A 4 -4.23 -7.83 11.13
C ARG A 4 -4.68 -6.78 10.13
N SER A 5 -3.84 -6.59 9.12
CA SER A 5 -4.16 -5.71 7.99
C SER A 5 -4.04 -6.49 6.70
N ALA A 6 -4.76 -6.06 5.69
CA ALA A 6 -4.68 -6.66 4.36
C ALA A 6 -4.58 -5.55 3.34
N GLY A 7 -3.80 -5.77 2.30
CA GLY A 7 -3.57 -4.75 1.30
C GLY A 7 -3.31 -5.31 -0.08
N ILE A 8 -3.27 -4.40 -1.04
CA ILE A 8 -3.06 -4.72 -2.46
C ILE A 8 -1.79 -4.08 -2.95
N LEU A 9 -0.92 -4.88 -3.56
CA LEU A 9 0.22 -4.37 -4.30
C LEU A 9 -0.12 -4.48 -5.78
N MET A 10 -0.54 -3.36 -6.37
CA MET A 10 -0.85 -3.33 -7.79
C MET A 10 0.43 -3.13 -8.57
N TYR A 11 0.57 -3.85 -9.67
CA TYR A 11 1.74 -3.70 -10.53
C TYR A 11 1.31 -3.60 -11.97
N ARG A 12 2.20 -3.06 -12.79
CA ARG A 12 1.99 -2.99 -14.23
C ARG A 12 3.33 -3.19 -14.93
N ARG A 13 3.24 -3.56 -16.20
CA ARG A 13 4.43 -3.74 -17.03
C ARG A 13 4.58 -2.54 -17.93
N SER A 14 5.78 -2.00 -17.99
CA SER A 14 6.07 -0.86 -18.85
C SER A 14 7.33 -1.16 -19.63
N SER A 15 7.71 -0.23 -20.52
CA SER A 15 8.95 -0.36 -21.26
C SER A 15 10.18 -0.37 -20.35
N ARG A 16 10.01 0.07 -19.09
CA ARG A 16 11.09 0.08 -18.10
C ARG A 16 11.06 -1.14 -17.19
N GLY A 17 10.15 -2.08 -17.43
CA GLY A 17 10.00 -3.26 -16.58
C GLY A 17 8.78 -3.16 -15.68
N ILE A 18 8.87 -3.78 -14.51
CA ILE A 18 7.74 -3.81 -13.58
C ILE A 18 7.69 -2.51 -12.78
N GLU A 19 6.50 -1.92 -12.70
CA GLU A 19 6.25 -0.77 -11.85
C GLU A 19 5.23 -1.15 -10.79
N LEU A 20 5.40 -0.57 -9.60
CA LEU A 20 4.58 -0.86 -8.43
C LEU A 20 3.89 0.40 -7.95
N LEU A 21 2.62 0.28 -7.59
CA LEU A 21 1.83 1.40 -7.10
C LEU A 21 1.91 1.45 -5.57
N LEU A 22 2.42 2.55 -5.05
CA LEU A 22 2.48 2.78 -3.61
C LEU A 22 1.72 4.05 -3.26
N ALA A 23 1.27 4.10 -2.02
CA ALA A 23 0.48 5.20 -1.49
C ALA A 23 1.26 5.89 -0.38
N HIS A 24 1.16 7.22 -0.35
CA HIS A 24 1.81 8.02 0.69
C HIS A 24 0.78 8.35 1.78
N PRO A 25 1.07 8.03 3.04
CA PRO A 25 0.14 8.35 4.13
C PRO A 25 -0.05 9.85 4.24
N GLY A 26 -1.29 10.28 4.48
CA GLY A 26 -1.61 11.68 4.65
C GLY A 26 -1.49 12.12 6.09
N GLY A 27 -1.70 13.41 6.29
CA GLY A 27 -1.65 14.00 7.60
C GLY A 27 -0.31 14.64 7.93
N PRO A 28 -0.28 15.44 9.00
CA PRO A 28 0.91 16.25 9.29
C PRO A 28 2.14 15.44 9.72
N PHE A 29 1.94 14.25 10.28
CA PHE A 29 3.08 13.44 10.73
C PHE A 29 3.90 12.90 9.58
N TRP A 30 3.30 12.74 8.41
CA TRP A 30 3.94 12.12 7.24
C TRP A 30 4.28 13.12 6.15
N ALA A 31 3.78 14.36 6.26
CA ALA A 31 3.80 15.32 5.16
C ALA A 31 5.20 15.55 4.58
N SER A 32 6.24 15.53 5.42
CA SER A 32 7.60 15.80 4.96
C SER A 32 8.43 14.54 4.78
N LYS A 33 7.84 13.36 4.92
CA LYS A 33 8.58 12.10 4.85
C LYS A 33 8.42 11.46 3.49
N ASP A 34 9.48 10.87 2.98
CA ASP A 34 9.50 10.25 1.67
C ASP A 34 10.11 8.85 1.75
N GLN A 35 11.43 8.73 1.91
CA GLN A 35 12.08 7.44 1.97
C GLN A 35 11.56 6.63 3.15
N GLY A 36 11.14 5.39 2.88
CA GLY A 36 10.62 4.52 3.91
C GLY A 36 9.26 4.89 4.43
N ALA A 37 8.56 5.82 3.75
CA ALA A 37 7.26 6.31 4.20
C ALA A 37 6.07 5.74 3.44
N TRP A 38 6.29 5.29 2.23
CA TRP A 38 5.22 4.83 1.34
C TRP A 38 4.78 3.41 1.71
N SER A 39 3.56 3.07 1.37
CA SER A 39 2.95 1.82 1.78
C SER A 39 2.08 1.26 0.66
N ILE A 40 1.86 -0.05 0.66
CA ILE A 40 0.75 -0.58 -0.13
C ILE A 40 -0.54 -0.05 0.48
N PRO A 41 -1.58 0.20 -0.34
CA PRO A 41 -2.90 0.53 0.22
C PRO A 41 -3.38 -0.64 1.07
N LYS A 42 -3.67 -0.39 2.35
CA LYS A 42 -4.03 -1.46 3.28
C LYS A 42 -4.78 -0.90 4.47
N GLY A 43 -5.49 -1.77 5.16
CA GLY A 43 -6.12 -1.39 6.40
C GLY A 43 -6.42 -2.60 7.28
N GLU A 44 -6.81 -2.31 8.52
CA GLU A 44 -7.10 -3.35 9.49
C GLU A 44 -8.45 -4.00 9.20
N TYR A 45 -8.57 -5.26 9.56
CA TYR A 45 -9.82 -5.99 9.37
C TYR A 45 -10.05 -6.96 10.52
N ASP A 46 -11.32 -7.33 10.71
CA ASP A 46 -11.74 -8.18 11.80
C ASP A 46 -11.79 -9.65 11.39
N ASP A 47 -11.89 -10.52 12.39
CA ASP A 47 -11.90 -11.97 12.18
C ASP A 47 -13.02 -12.43 11.25
N GLY A 48 -14.13 -11.71 11.20
CA GLY A 48 -15.25 -12.09 10.36
C GLY A 48 -15.08 -11.76 8.89
N GLU A 49 -14.01 -11.08 8.54
CA GLU A 49 -13.77 -10.65 7.16
C GLU A 49 -12.58 -11.42 6.60
N ASP A 50 -12.73 -11.89 5.37
CA ASP A 50 -11.68 -12.56 4.64
C ASP A 50 -10.61 -11.56 4.19
N ALA A 51 -9.34 -11.96 4.24
CA ALA A 51 -8.22 -11.04 3.97
C ALA A 51 -8.29 -10.43 2.58
N LEU A 52 -8.60 -11.20 1.55
CA LEU A 52 -8.67 -10.65 0.20
C LEU A 52 -9.81 -9.66 0.07
N SER A 53 -10.96 -9.97 0.65
CA SER A 53 -12.10 -9.04 0.63
C SER A 53 -11.75 -7.74 1.34
N ALA A 54 -11.05 -7.83 2.47
CA ALA A 54 -10.61 -6.65 3.21
C ALA A 54 -9.62 -5.84 2.39
N ALA A 55 -8.67 -6.50 1.73
CA ALA A 55 -7.68 -5.82 0.91
C ALA A 55 -8.35 -5.05 -0.23
N LYS A 56 -9.33 -5.66 -0.88
CA LYS A 56 -10.07 -4.98 -1.96
C LYS A 56 -10.84 -3.78 -1.45
N ARG A 57 -11.48 -3.93 -0.31
CA ARG A 57 -12.24 -2.84 0.30
C ARG A 57 -11.31 -1.67 0.65
N GLU A 58 -10.17 -1.97 1.27
CA GLU A 58 -9.23 -0.92 1.65
C GLU A 58 -8.64 -0.19 0.45
N PHE A 59 -8.37 -0.93 -0.64
CA PHE A 59 -7.89 -0.29 -1.86
C PHE A 59 -8.90 0.72 -2.37
N ALA A 60 -10.18 0.32 -2.42
CA ALA A 60 -11.23 1.20 -2.91
C ALA A 60 -11.40 2.43 -2.02
N GLU A 61 -11.31 2.25 -0.70
CA GLU A 61 -11.45 3.35 0.24
C GLU A 61 -10.28 4.31 0.18
N GLU A 62 -9.07 3.78 0.03
CA GLU A 62 -7.87 4.62 0.07
C GLU A 62 -7.56 5.27 -1.26
N LEU A 63 -7.87 4.63 -2.37
CA LEU A 63 -7.55 5.18 -3.69
C LEU A 63 -8.78 5.63 -4.48
N GLY A 64 -9.97 5.24 -4.04
CA GLY A 64 -11.19 5.67 -4.71
C GLY A 64 -11.43 5.02 -6.05
N SER A 65 -10.88 3.83 -6.27
CA SER A 65 -10.97 3.16 -7.55
C SER A 65 -11.29 1.69 -7.36
N ALA A 66 -12.03 1.13 -8.31
CA ALA A 66 -12.32 -0.29 -8.34
C ALA A 66 -11.10 -1.05 -8.87
N LEU A 67 -10.98 -2.30 -8.42
CA LEU A 67 -9.91 -3.17 -8.88
C LEU A 67 -10.29 -3.88 -10.16
N PRO A 68 -9.29 -4.24 -10.99
CA PRO A 68 -9.57 -4.98 -12.21
C PRO A 68 -10.06 -6.40 -11.91
N SER A 69 -10.80 -6.97 -12.86
CA SER A 69 -11.29 -8.35 -12.75
C SER A 69 -10.21 -9.30 -13.26
N ARG A 70 -9.18 -9.49 -12.45
CA ARG A 70 -8.04 -10.33 -12.79
C ARG A 70 -7.66 -11.19 -11.59
N PRO A 71 -6.94 -12.28 -11.80
CA PRO A 71 -6.51 -13.11 -10.66
C PRO A 71 -5.60 -12.34 -9.72
N PHE A 72 -5.77 -12.60 -8.43
CA PHE A 72 -4.91 -12.02 -7.41
C PHE A 72 -3.87 -13.03 -6.99
N LEU A 73 -2.63 -12.58 -6.83
CA LEU A 73 -1.54 -13.41 -6.33
C LEU A 73 -1.43 -13.21 -4.83
N ASP A 74 -1.48 -14.31 -4.09
CA ASP A 74 -1.35 -14.25 -2.63
C ASP A 74 0.14 -14.15 -2.30
N LEU A 75 0.56 -12.99 -1.79
CA LEU A 75 1.94 -12.76 -1.40
C LEU A 75 2.22 -13.17 0.04
N GLY A 76 1.19 -13.66 0.74
CA GLY A 76 1.36 -14.13 2.09
C GLY A 76 1.39 -12.99 3.10
N ALA A 77 1.79 -13.34 4.31
CA ALA A 77 1.77 -12.42 5.43
C ALA A 77 3.18 -12.13 5.91
N ILE A 78 3.36 -10.93 6.47
CA ILE A 78 4.59 -10.54 7.14
C ILE A 78 4.20 -10.03 8.53
N LYS A 79 4.87 -10.57 9.55
CA LYS A 79 4.70 -10.10 10.92
C LYS A 79 5.70 -8.99 11.17
N GLN A 80 5.20 -7.84 11.59
CA GLN A 80 6.04 -6.68 11.86
C GLN A 80 6.55 -6.69 13.30
N PRO A 81 7.60 -5.90 13.58
CA PRO A 81 8.11 -5.81 14.97
C PRO A 81 7.05 -5.37 15.97
N SER A 82 6.07 -4.60 15.52
CA SER A 82 4.96 -4.15 16.37
C SER A 82 3.94 -5.24 16.65
N ARG A 83 4.16 -6.46 16.14
CA ARG A 83 3.26 -7.62 16.20
C ARG A 83 2.07 -7.52 15.25
N LYS A 84 1.96 -6.45 14.48
CA LYS A 84 0.94 -6.40 13.43
C LYS A 84 1.31 -7.40 12.34
N VAL A 85 0.29 -8.02 11.76
CA VAL A 85 0.45 -8.93 10.63
C VAL A 85 -0.18 -8.29 9.41
N ILE A 86 0.59 -8.16 8.34
CA ILE A 86 0.08 -7.63 7.07
C ILE A 86 0.05 -8.75 6.05
N THR A 87 -1.11 -8.97 5.45
CA THR A 87 -1.25 -9.90 4.33
C THR A 87 -1.42 -9.08 3.06
N ALA A 88 -0.69 -9.42 2.01
CA ALA A 88 -0.75 -8.66 0.76
C ALA A 88 -1.10 -9.58 -0.40
N PHE A 89 -1.83 -9.00 -1.35
CA PHE A 89 -2.18 -9.66 -2.61
C PHE A 89 -1.74 -8.74 -3.74
N ALA A 90 -1.22 -9.32 -4.81
CA ALA A 90 -0.81 -8.54 -5.97
C ALA A 90 -1.80 -8.74 -7.10
N VAL A 91 -1.98 -7.69 -7.88
CA VAL A 91 -2.81 -7.75 -9.08
C VAL A 91 -2.21 -6.86 -10.15
N GLU A 92 -2.24 -7.34 -11.38
CA GLU A 92 -1.82 -6.52 -12.51
C GLU A 92 -2.95 -5.58 -12.89
N GLY A 93 -2.66 -4.29 -13.00
CA GLY A 93 -3.68 -3.32 -13.34
C GLY A 93 -3.05 -1.96 -13.57
N ASP A 94 -3.91 -0.97 -13.74
CA ASP A 94 -3.46 0.40 -13.93
C ASP A 94 -4.31 1.31 -13.07
N PHE A 95 -3.71 2.42 -12.67
CA PHE A 95 -4.37 3.42 -11.86
C PHE A 95 -3.74 4.75 -12.20
N ASP A 96 -4.58 5.76 -12.46
CA ASP A 96 -4.10 7.11 -12.72
C ASP A 96 -3.99 7.85 -11.39
N PRO A 97 -2.76 8.16 -10.92
CA PRO A 97 -2.61 8.85 -9.64
C PRO A 97 -3.33 10.18 -9.55
N ALA A 98 -3.61 10.80 -10.69
CA ALA A 98 -4.33 12.08 -10.70
C ALA A 98 -5.79 11.93 -10.30
N THR A 99 -6.32 10.70 -10.31
CA THR A 99 -7.73 10.44 -9.95
C THR A 99 -7.90 10.01 -8.50
N LEU A 100 -6.85 10.12 -7.70
CA LEU A 100 -6.88 9.67 -6.31
C LEU A 100 -8.01 10.35 -5.53
N VAL A 101 -8.84 9.54 -4.88
CA VAL A 101 -9.87 10.03 -3.96
C VAL A 101 -9.78 9.15 -2.72
N SER A 102 -9.27 9.69 -1.64
CA SER A 102 -9.03 8.93 -0.42
C SER A 102 -10.06 9.29 0.64
N ASN A 103 -10.36 8.33 1.50
CA ASN A 103 -11.09 8.61 2.73
C ASN A 103 -10.31 9.62 3.56
N ARG A 104 -11.01 10.26 4.48
CA ARG A 104 -10.42 11.29 5.32
C ARG A 104 -10.54 10.90 6.78
N PHE A 105 -9.66 11.47 7.60
CA PHE A 105 -9.71 11.29 9.04
C PHE A 105 -9.56 12.64 9.71
N GLU A 106 -10.02 12.73 10.97
CA GLU A 106 -9.88 13.94 11.77
C GLU A 106 -8.79 13.75 12.81
N LEU A 107 -8.08 14.84 13.04
CA LEU A 107 -6.97 14.84 13.98
C LEU A 107 -6.91 16.21 14.65
N GLU A 108 -6.69 16.22 15.96
CA GLU A 108 -6.42 17.47 16.63
C GLU A 108 -5.05 17.98 16.19
N TRP A 109 -5.06 19.12 15.52
CA TRP A 109 -3.83 19.68 15.01
C TRP A 109 -3.89 21.19 15.00
N PRO A 110 -2.91 21.93 15.49
CA PRO A 110 -1.71 21.42 16.19
C PRO A 110 -2.04 20.67 17.47
N PRO A 111 -1.10 19.90 18.01
CA PRO A 111 -1.36 19.20 19.28
C PRO A 111 -1.80 20.14 20.37
N LYS A 112 -2.79 19.71 21.15
CA LYS A 112 -3.33 20.47 22.29
C LYS A 112 -3.98 21.80 21.90
N SER A 113 -4.35 21.95 20.64
CA SER A 113 -4.98 23.20 20.16
C SER A 113 -6.49 23.20 20.32
N SER A 114 -7.09 22.06 20.59
CA SER A 114 -8.54 21.84 20.61
C SER A 114 -9.17 22.08 19.23
N ARG A 115 -8.38 22.07 18.18
CA ARG A 115 -8.86 22.23 16.80
C ARG A 115 -8.73 20.92 16.07
N LYS A 116 -9.85 20.41 15.53
CA LYS A 116 -9.83 19.23 14.70
C LYS A 116 -9.71 19.65 13.25
N GLN A 117 -8.79 19.00 12.55
CA GLN A 117 -8.60 19.22 11.11
C GLN A 117 -8.79 17.90 10.39
N SER A 118 -9.26 17.97 9.15
CA SER A 118 -9.50 16.82 8.30
C SER A 118 -8.34 16.64 7.36
N PHE A 119 -7.83 15.41 7.28
CA PHE A 119 -6.73 15.06 6.38
C PHE A 119 -7.11 13.86 5.56
N ALA A 120 -6.60 13.77 4.33
CA ALA A 120 -6.76 12.56 3.53
C ALA A 120 -5.96 11.42 4.17
N GLU A 121 -6.50 10.22 4.17
CA GLU A 121 -5.77 9.03 4.63
C GLU A 121 -4.54 8.80 3.76
N ILE A 122 -4.70 8.99 2.45
CA ILE A 122 -3.63 8.88 1.47
C ILE A 122 -3.57 10.22 0.73
N ASP A 123 -2.44 10.88 0.76
CA ASP A 123 -2.31 12.19 0.11
C ASP A 123 -1.74 12.11 -1.29
N SER A 124 -1.10 11.02 -1.65
CA SER A 124 -0.65 10.81 -3.03
C SER A 124 -0.41 9.33 -3.29
N ALA A 125 -0.46 8.97 -4.56
CA ALA A 125 -0.12 7.63 -5.03
C ALA A 125 0.79 7.80 -6.23
N GLN A 126 1.76 6.88 -6.39
CA GLN A 126 2.70 6.97 -7.49
C GLN A 126 3.15 5.58 -7.93
N TRP A 127 3.53 5.50 -9.18
CA TRP A 127 4.14 4.30 -9.73
C TRP A 127 5.65 4.43 -9.60
N PHE A 128 6.27 3.38 -9.08
CA PHE A 128 7.72 3.33 -8.90
C PHE A 128 8.27 2.08 -9.58
N SER A 129 9.49 2.18 -10.09
CA SER A 129 10.21 0.98 -10.48
C SER A 129 10.43 0.11 -9.23
N ALA A 130 10.76 -1.17 -9.43
CA ALA A 130 10.97 -2.05 -8.28
C ALA A 130 12.10 -1.53 -7.39
N SER A 131 13.20 -1.02 -7.96
CA SER A 131 14.30 -0.53 -7.16
C SER A 131 13.94 0.75 -6.40
N GLU A 132 13.19 1.66 -7.03
CA GLU A 132 12.72 2.86 -6.33
C GLU A 132 11.74 2.50 -5.23
N ALA A 133 10.85 1.56 -5.51
CA ALA A 133 9.85 1.15 -4.53
C ALA A 133 10.49 0.60 -3.26
N ARG A 134 11.62 -0.11 -3.40
CA ARG A 134 12.31 -0.62 -2.22
C ARG A 134 12.80 0.48 -1.30
N GLU A 135 13.21 1.61 -1.88
CA GLU A 135 13.66 2.75 -1.08
C GLU A 135 12.50 3.52 -0.46
N LYS A 136 11.39 3.57 -1.18
CA LYS A 136 10.24 4.37 -0.76
C LYS A 136 9.35 3.66 0.25
N ILE A 137 9.24 2.34 0.15
CA ILE A 137 8.29 1.57 0.94
C ILE A 137 8.75 1.46 2.40
N GLN A 138 7.79 1.40 3.30
CA GLN A 138 8.09 1.15 4.71
C GLN A 138 8.87 -0.16 4.84
N PRO A 139 9.97 -0.18 5.61
CA PRO A 139 10.84 -1.35 5.63
C PRO A 139 10.14 -2.66 5.99
N GLY A 140 9.12 -2.59 6.83
CA GLY A 140 8.37 -3.78 7.22
C GLY A 140 7.57 -4.40 6.10
N GLN A 141 7.46 -3.73 4.94
CA GLN A 141 6.71 -4.24 3.80
C GLN A 141 7.60 -4.60 2.61
N ALA A 142 8.91 -4.37 2.71
CA ALA A 142 9.78 -4.51 1.54
C ALA A 142 9.80 -5.93 0.98
N GLN A 143 9.61 -6.95 1.82
CA GLN A 143 9.60 -8.33 1.36
C GLN A 143 8.47 -8.63 0.37
N PHE A 144 7.40 -7.86 0.42
CA PHE A 144 6.30 -8.08 -0.55
C PHE A 144 6.78 -7.82 -1.97
N ILE A 145 7.68 -6.84 -2.14
CA ILE A 145 8.24 -6.55 -3.46
C ILE A 145 9.03 -7.77 -3.96
N ASP A 146 9.87 -8.34 -3.10
CA ASP A 146 10.65 -9.50 -3.48
C ASP A 146 9.78 -10.69 -3.82
N ARG A 147 8.73 -10.92 -3.03
CA ARG A 147 7.81 -12.02 -3.29
C ARG A 147 7.09 -11.86 -4.61
N LEU A 148 6.69 -10.62 -4.94
CA LEU A 148 6.04 -10.36 -6.22
C LEU A 148 6.99 -10.64 -7.38
N LEU A 149 8.22 -10.14 -7.29
CA LEU A 149 9.18 -10.34 -8.38
C LEU A 149 9.50 -11.82 -8.59
N GLU A 150 9.56 -12.60 -7.52
CA GLU A 150 9.73 -14.03 -7.65
C GLU A 150 8.56 -14.68 -8.37
N TYR A 151 7.35 -14.27 -8.02
CA TYR A 151 6.14 -14.78 -8.68
C TYR A 151 6.17 -14.50 -10.17
N LEU A 152 6.69 -13.34 -10.54
CA LEU A 152 6.71 -12.93 -11.94
C LEU A 152 7.95 -13.45 -12.70
N GLY A 153 8.80 -14.24 -12.03
CA GLY A 153 9.99 -14.79 -12.64
C GLY A 153 11.18 -13.85 -12.69
N HIS A 154 11.17 -12.80 -11.86
CA HIS A 154 12.27 -11.84 -11.77
C HIS A 154 13.06 -12.08 -10.51
N SER A 155 14.38 -11.96 -10.58
CA SER A 155 15.19 -12.05 -9.38
C SER A 155 15.07 -10.75 -8.58
N SER A 156 15.28 -10.84 -7.25
CA SER A 156 15.25 -9.67 -6.41
C SER A 156 16.38 -8.70 -6.75
N GLY A 157 17.41 -9.16 -7.46
CA GLY A 157 18.46 -8.28 -7.94
C GLY A 157 18.09 -7.49 -9.17
N GLY A 158 16.88 -7.65 -9.66
CA GLY A 158 16.39 -6.87 -10.79
C GLY A 158 16.96 -7.28 -12.13
N GLN A 159 17.47 -8.46 -12.24
CA GLN A 159 18.24 -8.85 -13.38
C GLN A 159 17.58 -9.96 -14.14
N ARG A 160 17.33 -9.76 -15.38
CA ARG A 160 16.83 -10.80 -16.28
C ARG A 160 17.05 -10.43 -17.70
#